data_282f8851e568c0eb01e0faa5a552d665
#
_entry.id   282f8851e568c0eb01e0faa5a552d665
#
_cell.length_a   1.000
_cell.length_b   1.000
_cell.length_c   1.000
_cell.angle_alpha   90.00
_cell.angle_beta   90.00
_cell.angle_gamma   90.00
#
_symmetry.space_group_name_H-M   'P 1'
#
loop_
_entity.id
_entity.type
_entity.pdbx_description
1 polymer ?
#
loop_
_entity_poly.entity_id
_entity_poly.type
_entity_poly.pdbx_seq_one_letter_code
_entity_poly.pdbx_strand_id
1 'polypeptide(L)'
;MYNAIASKKEGMTPILILKKRGVTERKGNQLLEYLMDTDVRFMDTDSYDDIYAEMDRVGQASGKKYYKIPCGGSNAIGALGYVNCMKEIADTGMHFDYVCCAEGSGGTHAGVALGAKLFMPKTQVVGLMVDSDPFEIITTRIMQETAKLLELDFVPTESDVHLVNMCGPGYAIPSPEGNAAIRMMAANEGLFLDPVYTGKAFAGLIKLAREGKFKSDDNVLYLYSGGAGGLFAIDVDLG
;
A
#
# COMPACT_ATOMS: atom_id res chain seq x y z
N MET A 1 -0.75 -5.89 -10.37
CA MET A 1 -1.36 -7.25 -10.23
C MET A 1 -2.80 -7.20 -9.70
N TYR A 2 -3.10 -6.74 -8.48
CA TYR A 2 -4.47 -6.79 -7.90
C TYR A 2 -5.52 -6.09 -8.75
N ASN A 3 -5.21 -4.93 -9.35
CA ASN A 3 -6.12 -4.25 -10.27
C ASN A 3 -6.49 -5.12 -11.48
N ALA A 4 -5.51 -5.85 -12.05
CA ALA A 4 -5.75 -6.76 -13.16
C ALA A 4 -6.66 -7.93 -12.74
N ILE A 5 -6.42 -8.52 -11.56
CA ILE A 5 -7.26 -9.59 -11.01
C ILE A 5 -8.70 -9.11 -10.81
N ALA A 6 -8.89 -7.98 -10.14
CA ALA A 6 -10.21 -7.41 -9.88
C ALA A 6 -10.94 -7.09 -11.19
N SER A 7 -10.26 -6.42 -12.14
CA SER A 7 -10.84 -6.12 -13.45
C SER A 7 -11.31 -7.36 -14.18
N LYS A 8 -10.50 -8.42 -14.21
CA LYS A 8 -10.89 -9.69 -14.86
C LYS A 8 -12.10 -10.34 -14.18
N LYS A 9 -12.17 -10.32 -12.84
CA LYS A 9 -13.33 -10.87 -12.12
C LYS A 9 -14.62 -10.13 -12.39
N GLU A 10 -14.54 -8.81 -12.62
CA GLU A 10 -15.68 -7.95 -12.96
C GLU A 10 -15.96 -7.88 -14.48
N GLY A 11 -15.33 -8.70 -15.29
CA GLY A 11 -15.53 -8.72 -16.75
C GLY A 11 -14.97 -7.49 -17.49
N MET A 12 -14.09 -6.73 -16.83
CA MET A 12 -13.42 -5.57 -17.42
C MET A 12 -12.09 -5.96 -18.08
N THR A 13 -11.65 -5.16 -19.03
CA THR A 13 -10.34 -5.32 -19.69
C THR A 13 -9.32 -4.42 -19.01
N PRO A 14 -8.36 -4.98 -18.25
CA PRO A 14 -7.30 -4.18 -17.62
C PRO A 14 -6.26 -3.73 -18.65
N ILE A 15 -5.88 -2.45 -18.55
CA ILE A 15 -4.72 -1.86 -19.24
C ILE A 15 -3.88 -1.18 -18.17
N LEU A 16 -2.62 -1.55 -18.03
CA LEU A 16 -1.71 -0.98 -17.05
C LEU A 16 -0.74 -0.03 -17.75
N ILE A 17 -0.73 1.22 -17.32
CA ILE A 17 0.25 2.23 -17.74
C ILE A 17 1.20 2.44 -16.57
N LEU A 18 2.44 2.03 -16.75
CA LEU A 18 3.43 1.95 -15.67
C LEU A 18 4.66 2.80 -16.00
N LYS A 19 5.23 3.45 -14.97
CA LYS A 19 6.58 4.02 -15.07
C LYS A 19 7.60 2.91 -15.29
N LYS A 20 8.61 3.16 -16.12
CA LYS A 20 9.76 2.26 -16.31
C LYS A 20 10.71 2.36 -15.10
N ARG A 21 10.20 1.98 -13.93
CA ARG A 21 10.90 2.03 -12.64
C ARG A 21 10.77 0.68 -11.94
N GLY A 22 11.86 0.16 -11.40
CA GLY A 22 11.88 -1.15 -10.75
C GLY A 22 11.86 -2.30 -11.75
N VAL A 23 11.07 -3.34 -11.50
CA VAL A 23 11.03 -4.56 -12.31
C VAL A 23 10.19 -4.36 -13.56
N THR A 24 10.82 -4.42 -14.73
CA THR A 24 10.17 -4.34 -16.05
C THR A 24 10.18 -5.67 -16.82
N GLU A 25 10.86 -6.67 -16.26
CA GLU A 25 10.92 -8.02 -16.82
C GLU A 25 9.69 -8.85 -16.39
N ARG A 26 9.44 -9.94 -17.11
CA ARG A 26 8.36 -10.90 -16.79
C ARG A 26 8.69 -11.76 -15.58
N LYS A 27 8.86 -11.12 -14.42
CA LYS A 27 9.11 -11.74 -13.12
C LYS A 27 8.09 -11.26 -12.10
N GLY A 28 7.86 -12.00 -11.04
CA GLY A 28 6.96 -11.61 -9.96
C GLY A 28 5.59 -11.17 -10.45
N ASN A 29 5.15 -9.96 -10.08
CA ASN A 29 3.86 -9.42 -10.48
C ASN A 29 3.70 -9.28 -12.00
N GLN A 30 4.78 -8.94 -12.74
CA GLN A 30 4.74 -8.80 -14.19
C GLN A 30 4.46 -10.14 -14.90
N LEU A 31 4.97 -11.23 -14.34
CA LEU A 31 4.66 -12.57 -14.85
C LEU A 31 3.18 -12.90 -14.68
N LEU A 32 2.60 -12.55 -13.52
CA LEU A 32 1.18 -12.79 -13.26
C LEU A 32 0.28 -11.93 -14.14
N GLU A 33 0.66 -10.69 -14.42
CA GLU A 33 -0.04 -9.79 -15.34
C GLU A 33 0.01 -10.33 -16.77
N TYR A 34 1.15 -10.85 -17.21
CA TYR A 34 1.31 -11.51 -18.48
C TYR A 34 0.42 -12.77 -18.62
N LEU A 35 0.39 -13.62 -17.58
CA LEU A 35 -0.46 -14.83 -17.58
C LEU A 35 -1.96 -14.50 -17.64
N MET A 36 -2.35 -13.31 -17.23
CA MET A 36 -3.72 -12.81 -17.33
C MET A 36 -4.01 -12.09 -18.66
N ASP A 37 -3.12 -12.13 -19.65
CA ASP A 37 -3.24 -11.38 -20.90
C ASP A 37 -3.56 -9.90 -20.66
N THR A 38 -2.90 -9.29 -19.66
CA THR A 38 -3.06 -7.88 -19.35
C THR A 38 -2.20 -7.04 -20.30
N ASP A 39 -2.78 -6.00 -20.90
CA ASP A 39 -2.03 -5.00 -21.68
C ASP A 39 -1.20 -4.14 -20.73
N VAL A 40 0.11 -4.37 -20.69
CA VAL A 40 1.07 -3.64 -19.84
C VAL A 40 1.94 -2.75 -20.72
N ARG A 41 1.89 -1.45 -20.47
CA ARG A 41 2.64 -0.43 -21.20
C ARG A 41 3.57 0.31 -20.26
N PHE A 42 4.86 0.32 -20.57
CA PHE A 42 5.86 1.07 -19.82
C PHE A 42 6.12 2.43 -20.48
N MET A 43 6.17 3.46 -19.67
CA MET A 43 6.55 4.81 -20.07
C MET A 43 7.88 5.19 -19.42
N ASP A 44 8.75 5.79 -20.20
CA ASP A 44 10.05 6.33 -19.75
C ASP A 44 9.84 7.77 -19.25
N THR A 45 9.23 7.87 -18.08
CA THR A 45 8.92 9.15 -17.42
C THR A 45 8.92 8.97 -15.90
N ASP A 46 9.29 10.02 -15.18
CA ASP A 46 9.13 10.10 -13.72
C ASP A 46 7.85 10.87 -13.30
N SER A 47 7.13 11.44 -14.28
CA SER A 47 5.93 12.23 -14.06
C SER A 47 4.67 11.35 -13.98
N TYR A 48 3.90 11.50 -12.92
CA TYR A 48 2.55 10.89 -12.86
C TYR A 48 1.55 11.59 -13.76
N ASP A 49 1.76 12.88 -14.06
CA ASP A 49 0.87 13.60 -14.99
C ASP A 49 0.96 13.02 -16.40
N ASP A 50 2.17 12.64 -16.84
CA ASP A 50 2.37 11.96 -18.12
C ASP A 50 1.64 10.60 -18.15
N ILE A 51 1.74 9.83 -17.05
CA ILE A 51 1.03 8.55 -16.90
C ILE A 51 -0.48 8.76 -17.00
N TYR A 52 -1.02 9.75 -16.29
CA TYR A 52 -2.46 10.02 -16.30
C TYR A 52 -2.95 10.56 -17.65
N ALA A 53 -2.15 11.38 -18.34
CA ALA A 53 -2.45 11.82 -19.69
C ALA A 53 -2.48 10.64 -20.68
N GLU A 54 -1.52 9.71 -20.57
CA GLU A 54 -1.52 8.50 -21.40
C GLU A 54 -2.72 7.57 -21.09
N MET A 55 -3.12 7.46 -19.81
CA MET A 55 -4.33 6.72 -19.44
C MET A 55 -5.58 7.32 -20.12
N ASP A 56 -5.71 8.65 -20.16
CA ASP A 56 -6.81 9.33 -20.87
C ASP A 56 -6.75 9.07 -22.38
N ARG A 57 -5.56 9.21 -22.98
CA ARG A 57 -5.35 8.96 -24.41
C ARG A 57 -5.75 7.54 -24.79
N VAL A 58 -5.32 6.53 -24.02
CA VAL A 58 -5.62 5.12 -24.24
C VAL A 58 -7.11 4.84 -24.03
N GLY A 59 -7.69 5.39 -22.97
CA GLY A 59 -9.12 5.25 -22.67
C GLY A 59 -9.98 5.79 -23.81
N GLN A 60 -9.73 7.02 -24.25
CA GLN A 60 -10.44 7.67 -25.38
C GLN A 60 -10.28 6.90 -26.68
N ALA A 61 -9.05 6.46 -27.01
CA ALA A 61 -8.77 5.68 -28.21
C ALA A 61 -9.47 4.33 -28.25
N SER A 62 -9.84 3.77 -27.10
CA SER A 62 -10.56 2.49 -27.01
C SER A 62 -11.98 2.56 -27.56
N GLY A 63 -12.58 3.73 -27.64
CA GLY A 63 -13.99 3.94 -28.00
C GLY A 63 -14.99 3.31 -27.02
N LYS A 64 -14.53 2.86 -25.84
CA LYS A 64 -15.33 2.21 -24.80
C LYS A 64 -15.42 3.09 -23.55
N LYS A 65 -16.41 2.82 -22.69
CA LYS A 65 -16.42 3.39 -21.35
C LYS A 65 -15.20 2.88 -20.58
N TYR A 66 -14.44 3.77 -19.99
CA TYR A 66 -13.24 3.43 -19.20
C TYR A 66 -13.29 4.07 -17.82
N TYR A 67 -12.59 3.47 -16.88
CA TYR A 67 -12.39 3.98 -15.53
C TYR A 67 -10.89 4.03 -15.23
N LYS A 68 -10.42 5.18 -14.74
CA LYS A 68 -9.02 5.37 -14.34
C LYS A 68 -8.82 5.01 -12.87
N ILE A 69 -7.92 4.08 -12.61
CA ILE A 69 -7.48 3.76 -11.26
C ILE A 69 -6.10 4.42 -11.07
N PRO A 70 -5.94 5.37 -10.14
CA PRO A 70 -4.66 6.05 -9.95
C PRO A 70 -3.60 5.11 -9.40
N CYS A 71 -2.35 5.58 -9.30
CA CYS A 71 -1.25 4.85 -8.69
C CYS A 71 -1.66 4.29 -7.32
N GLY A 72 -1.41 3.00 -7.11
CA GLY A 72 -1.80 2.29 -5.87
C GLY A 72 -3.30 2.14 -5.64
N GLY A 73 -4.17 2.65 -6.53
CA GLY A 73 -5.61 2.80 -6.23
C GLY A 73 -5.88 3.85 -5.15
N SER A 74 -4.91 4.75 -4.91
CA SER A 74 -4.89 5.68 -3.78
C SER A 74 -5.71 6.92 -4.07
N ASN A 75 -7.00 6.83 -3.79
CA ASN A 75 -7.99 7.90 -3.84
C ASN A 75 -9.09 7.63 -2.81
N ALA A 76 -10.07 8.51 -2.72
CA ALA A 76 -11.19 8.39 -1.79
C ALA A 76 -11.94 7.05 -1.90
N ILE A 77 -12.20 6.58 -3.12
CA ILE A 77 -12.93 5.32 -3.34
C ILE A 77 -12.07 4.12 -2.93
N GLY A 78 -10.79 4.10 -3.31
CA GLY A 78 -9.87 3.03 -2.95
C GLY A 78 -9.64 2.91 -1.44
N ALA A 79 -9.60 4.03 -0.74
CA ALA A 79 -9.44 4.08 0.71
C ALA A 79 -10.63 3.46 1.47
N LEU A 80 -11.85 3.48 0.89
CA LEU A 80 -13.03 2.85 1.51
C LEU A 80 -12.83 1.37 1.84
N GLY A 81 -12.06 0.65 1.03
CA GLY A 81 -11.73 -0.75 1.31
C GLY A 81 -11.02 -0.93 2.66
N TYR A 82 -10.11 -0.02 3.00
CA TYR A 82 -9.40 -0.05 4.29
C TYR A 82 -10.19 0.58 5.43
N VAL A 83 -11.09 1.55 5.16
CA VAL A 83 -12.08 2.00 6.15
C VAL A 83 -12.95 0.80 6.57
N ASN A 84 -13.44 0.01 5.59
CA ASN A 84 -14.23 -1.19 5.88
C ASN A 84 -13.39 -2.27 6.58
N CYS A 85 -12.13 -2.45 6.22
CA CYS A 85 -11.21 -3.36 6.93
C CYS A 85 -11.14 -3.05 8.43
N MET A 86 -11.03 -1.78 8.80
CA MET A 86 -11.03 -1.37 10.21
C MET A 86 -12.37 -1.62 10.90
N LYS A 87 -13.48 -1.49 10.17
CA LYS A 87 -14.79 -1.90 10.68
C LYS A 87 -14.84 -3.41 10.94
N GLU A 88 -14.37 -4.21 9.99
CA GLU A 88 -14.32 -5.67 10.13
C GLU A 88 -13.47 -6.08 11.35
N ILE A 89 -12.33 -5.42 11.58
CA ILE A 89 -11.48 -5.65 12.76
C ILE A 89 -12.25 -5.26 14.04
N ALA A 90 -12.88 -4.10 14.07
CA ALA A 90 -13.68 -3.67 15.23
C ALA A 90 -14.84 -4.64 15.54
N ASP A 91 -15.50 -5.17 14.51
CA ASP A 91 -16.60 -6.13 14.63
C ASP A 91 -16.14 -7.48 15.26
N THR A 92 -14.83 -7.79 15.25
CA THR A 92 -14.29 -8.96 15.96
C THR A 92 -14.35 -8.82 17.49
N GLY A 93 -14.48 -7.59 17.98
CA GLY A 93 -14.37 -7.26 19.42
C GLY A 93 -12.93 -7.26 19.95
N MET A 94 -11.94 -7.51 19.11
CA MET A 94 -10.51 -7.41 19.50
C MET A 94 -10.11 -5.95 19.67
N HIS A 95 -9.30 -5.68 20.68
CA HIS A 95 -8.71 -4.37 20.92
C HIS A 95 -7.26 -4.34 20.46
N PHE A 96 -6.89 -3.28 19.75
CA PHE A 96 -5.51 -2.99 19.37
C PHE A 96 -5.15 -1.55 19.78
N ASP A 97 -4.01 -1.39 20.43
CA ASP A 97 -3.46 -0.07 20.78
C ASP A 97 -2.81 0.58 19.56
N TYR A 98 -2.22 -0.24 18.70
CA TYR A 98 -1.56 0.21 17.48
C TYR A 98 -1.96 -0.65 16.26
N VAL A 99 -2.09 0.01 15.11
CA VAL A 99 -2.12 -0.64 13.80
C VAL A 99 -1.00 -0.08 12.94
N CYS A 100 -0.12 -0.95 12.47
CA CYS A 100 1.00 -0.59 11.61
C CYS A 100 0.76 -1.09 10.18
N CYS A 101 0.96 -0.25 9.18
CA CYS A 101 0.82 -0.61 7.77
C CYS A 101 1.95 -0.02 6.91
N ALA A 102 2.21 -0.61 5.75
CA ALA A 102 3.13 -0.04 4.77
C ALA A 102 2.54 1.24 4.17
N GLU A 103 3.38 2.28 4.02
CA GLU A 103 3.04 3.55 3.39
C GLU A 103 3.86 3.73 2.12
N GLY A 104 3.20 3.71 0.95
CA GLY A 104 3.86 3.82 -0.35
C GLY A 104 3.08 4.58 -1.41
N SER A 105 1.83 4.95 -1.14
CA SER A 105 1.00 5.77 -2.03
C SER A 105 -0.17 6.48 -1.31
N GLY A 106 -0.25 6.39 -0.01
CA GLY A 106 -1.23 7.04 0.85
C GLY A 106 -2.55 6.29 1.06
N GLY A 107 -2.99 5.48 0.11
CA GLY A 107 -4.36 4.93 0.12
C GLY A 107 -4.65 3.96 1.26
N THR A 108 -3.73 3.04 1.54
CA THR A 108 -3.88 2.08 2.65
C THR A 108 -3.92 2.80 3.99
N HIS A 109 -2.91 3.63 4.25
CA HIS A 109 -2.80 4.37 5.50
C HIS A 109 -4.00 5.32 5.70
N ALA A 110 -4.40 6.05 4.67
CA ALA A 110 -5.56 6.94 4.74
C ALA A 110 -6.84 6.19 5.15
N GLY A 111 -7.10 5.03 4.53
CA GLY A 111 -8.27 4.23 4.86
C GLY A 111 -8.20 3.62 6.26
N VAL A 112 -7.03 3.10 6.66
CA VAL A 112 -6.81 2.53 8.00
C VAL A 112 -6.93 3.61 9.07
N ALA A 113 -6.30 4.79 8.88
CA ALA A 113 -6.36 5.89 9.85
C ALA A 113 -7.78 6.44 10.01
N LEU A 114 -8.48 6.67 8.89
CA LEU A 114 -9.86 7.13 8.93
C LEU A 114 -10.80 6.08 9.56
N GLY A 115 -10.64 4.81 9.19
CA GLY A 115 -11.41 3.71 9.75
C GLY A 115 -11.15 3.49 11.24
N ALA A 116 -9.89 3.62 11.69
CA ALA A 116 -9.57 3.59 13.12
C ALA A 116 -10.26 4.73 13.86
N LYS A 117 -10.20 5.95 13.33
CA LYS A 117 -10.87 7.12 13.92
C LYS A 117 -12.38 6.92 14.07
N LEU A 118 -13.00 6.20 13.13
CA LEU A 118 -14.45 5.92 13.14
C LEU A 118 -14.84 4.76 14.08
N PHE A 119 -14.10 3.66 14.05
CA PHE A 119 -14.53 2.40 14.67
C PHE A 119 -13.67 1.99 15.88
N MET A 120 -12.43 2.48 15.95
CA MET A 120 -11.45 2.15 17.00
C MET A 120 -10.71 3.41 17.47
N PRO A 121 -11.40 4.43 18.03
CA PRO A 121 -10.85 5.78 18.24
C PRO A 121 -9.69 5.85 19.27
N LYS A 122 -9.40 4.77 19.98
CA LYS A 122 -8.24 4.67 20.90
C LYS A 122 -7.01 4.07 20.23
N THR A 123 -7.16 3.51 19.02
CA THR A 123 -6.07 2.86 18.27
C THR A 123 -5.24 3.89 17.53
N GLN A 124 -3.93 3.90 17.74
CA GLN A 124 -3.00 4.71 16.95
C GLN A 124 -2.58 3.98 15.68
N VAL A 125 -2.74 4.62 14.53
CA VAL A 125 -2.26 4.08 13.25
C VAL A 125 -0.89 4.65 12.92
N VAL A 126 0.03 3.78 12.45
CA VAL A 126 1.41 4.16 12.09
C VAL A 126 1.69 3.69 10.66
N GLY A 127 1.92 4.63 9.77
CA GLY A 127 2.39 4.40 8.41
C GLY A 127 3.91 4.24 8.35
N LEU A 128 4.36 3.10 7.85
CA LEU A 128 5.78 2.75 7.74
C LEU A 128 6.20 3.04 6.29
N MET A 129 6.82 4.22 6.06
CA MET A 129 7.14 4.75 4.73
C MET A 129 8.18 3.88 4.03
N VAL A 130 7.88 3.45 2.82
CA VAL A 130 8.78 2.67 1.97
C VAL A 130 9.28 3.44 0.74
N ASP A 131 8.81 4.66 0.56
CA ASP A 131 9.26 5.65 -0.43
C ASP A 131 9.41 7.02 0.27
N SER A 132 9.86 8.05 -0.45
CA SER A 132 10.20 9.38 0.06
C SER A 132 9.23 10.47 -0.38
N ASP A 133 8.05 10.12 -0.88
CA ASP A 133 7.02 11.09 -1.25
C ASP A 133 6.46 11.82 0.00
N PRO A 134 5.84 12.99 -0.14
CA PRO A 134 5.29 13.76 0.97
C PRO A 134 3.97 13.15 1.50
N PHE A 135 4.09 11.97 2.12
CA PHE A 135 2.93 11.17 2.53
C PHE A 135 2.04 11.83 3.57
N GLU A 136 2.55 12.72 4.40
CA GLU A 136 1.70 13.51 5.31
C GLU A 136 0.62 14.25 4.54
N ILE A 137 1.01 14.96 3.46
CA ILE A 137 0.07 15.72 2.61
C ILE A 137 -0.81 14.77 1.80
N ILE A 138 -0.21 13.74 1.18
CA ILE A 138 -0.93 12.81 0.30
C ILE A 138 -1.98 12.06 1.09
N THR A 139 -1.62 11.47 2.23
CA THR A 139 -2.49 10.66 3.07
C THR A 139 -3.61 11.51 3.67
N THR A 140 -3.28 12.72 4.19
CA THR A 140 -4.27 13.66 4.71
C THR A 140 -5.30 14.04 3.64
N ARG A 141 -4.86 14.37 2.43
CA ARG A 141 -5.77 14.69 1.33
C ARG A 141 -6.72 13.53 1.01
N ILE A 142 -6.21 12.30 0.91
CA ILE A 142 -7.04 11.12 0.65
C ILE A 142 -8.05 10.91 1.80
N MET A 143 -7.63 11.07 3.06
CA MET A 143 -8.53 11.01 4.21
C MET A 143 -9.64 12.05 4.13
N GLN A 144 -9.32 13.31 3.77
CA GLN A 144 -10.28 14.40 3.62
C GLN A 144 -11.29 14.12 2.49
N GLU A 145 -10.80 13.67 1.33
CA GLU A 145 -11.66 13.31 0.21
C GLU A 145 -12.57 12.11 0.56
N THR A 146 -12.05 11.14 1.32
CA THR A 146 -12.83 9.98 1.80
C THR A 146 -13.85 10.38 2.85
N ALA A 147 -13.50 11.25 3.79
CA ALA A 147 -14.39 11.77 4.80
C ALA A 147 -15.57 12.55 4.16
N LYS A 148 -15.25 13.36 3.15
CA LYS A 148 -16.27 14.06 2.35
C LYS A 148 -17.18 13.10 1.60
N LEU A 149 -16.63 12.03 1.01
CA LEU A 149 -17.41 11.01 0.30
C LEU A 149 -18.37 10.26 1.24
N LEU A 150 -17.95 10.06 2.50
CA LEU A 150 -18.76 9.45 3.56
C LEU A 150 -19.67 10.44 4.30
N GLU A 151 -19.67 11.71 3.91
CA GLU A 151 -20.48 12.78 4.54
C GLU A 151 -20.22 12.90 6.06
N LEU A 152 -18.94 12.74 6.48
CA LEU A 152 -18.58 12.84 7.89
C LEU A 152 -18.58 14.32 8.34
N ASP A 153 -18.88 14.54 9.61
CA ASP A 153 -18.99 15.85 10.25
C ASP A 153 -17.65 16.44 10.75
N PHE A 154 -16.53 15.74 10.50
CA PHE A 154 -15.18 16.20 10.83
C PHE A 154 -14.26 16.18 9.61
N VAL A 155 -13.21 16.99 9.66
CA VAL A 155 -12.19 17.08 8.61
C VAL A 155 -10.86 16.53 9.16
N PRO A 156 -10.31 15.44 8.60
CA PRO A 156 -8.97 14.96 8.98
C PRO A 156 -7.88 16.01 8.71
N THR A 157 -6.83 15.97 9.53
CA THR A 157 -5.67 16.87 9.44
C THR A 157 -4.37 16.08 9.44
N GLU A 158 -3.24 16.73 9.17
CA GLU A 158 -1.92 16.10 9.22
C GLU A 158 -1.60 15.49 10.60
N SER A 159 -2.21 16.00 11.67
CA SER A 159 -2.04 15.41 13.02
C SER A 159 -2.67 14.02 13.17
N ASP A 160 -3.53 13.61 12.25
CA ASP A 160 -4.10 12.26 12.20
C ASP A 160 -3.19 11.26 11.46
N VAL A 161 -2.07 11.73 10.87
CA VAL A 161 -1.13 10.93 10.08
C VAL A 161 0.18 10.77 10.84
N HIS A 162 0.50 9.55 11.27
CA HIS A 162 1.76 9.25 11.96
C HIS A 162 2.64 8.39 11.07
N LEU A 163 3.84 8.91 10.74
CA LEU A 163 4.76 8.29 9.80
C LEU A 163 6.10 7.94 10.44
N VAL A 164 6.66 6.82 10.00
CA VAL A 164 8.03 6.41 10.32
C VAL A 164 8.75 6.08 9.02
N ASN A 165 9.88 6.74 8.78
CA ASN A 165 10.66 6.52 7.56
C ASN A 165 11.41 5.18 7.61
N MET A 166 11.08 4.28 6.69
CA MET A 166 11.69 2.99 6.47
C MET A 166 12.13 2.80 5.01
N CYS A 167 12.21 3.89 4.24
CA CYS A 167 12.59 3.88 2.82
C CYS A 167 13.96 3.19 2.58
N GLY A 168 14.89 3.37 3.53
CA GLY A 168 16.25 2.83 3.41
C GLY A 168 16.99 3.44 2.21
N PRO A 169 17.63 2.61 1.34
CA PRO A 169 18.39 3.13 0.19
C PRO A 169 17.50 3.69 -0.93
N GLY A 170 16.18 3.49 -0.88
CA GLY A 170 15.22 4.01 -1.86
C GLY A 170 14.09 3.05 -2.18
N TYR A 171 13.10 3.54 -2.95
CA TYR A 171 11.99 2.73 -3.42
C TYR A 171 12.47 1.55 -4.28
N ALA A 172 11.90 0.38 -4.06
CA ALA A 172 12.23 -0.88 -4.76
C ALA A 172 13.69 -1.35 -4.63
N ILE A 173 14.49 -0.71 -3.77
CA ILE A 173 15.85 -1.16 -3.44
C ILE A 173 15.77 -1.91 -2.10
N PRO A 174 16.15 -3.20 -2.03
CA PRO A 174 16.16 -3.96 -0.77
C PRO A 174 17.03 -3.28 0.30
N SER A 175 16.62 -3.41 1.55
CA SER A 175 17.42 -2.96 2.70
C SER A 175 17.84 -4.14 3.57
N PRO A 176 18.98 -4.09 4.26
CA PRO A 176 19.41 -5.15 5.16
C PRO A 176 18.37 -5.49 6.24
N GLU A 177 17.73 -4.46 6.81
CA GLU A 177 16.70 -4.61 7.82
C GLU A 177 15.43 -5.26 7.24
N GLY A 178 15.03 -4.86 6.01
CA GLY A 178 13.92 -5.45 5.28
C GLY A 178 14.18 -6.93 4.96
N ASN A 179 15.39 -7.26 4.49
CA ASN A 179 15.79 -8.64 4.20
C ASN A 179 15.77 -9.52 5.47
N ALA A 180 16.28 -9.01 6.59
CA ALA A 180 16.22 -9.70 7.88
C ALA A 180 14.77 -9.92 8.34
N ALA A 181 13.89 -8.93 8.13
CA ALA A 181 12.47 -9.02 8.45
C ALA A 181 11.74 -10.08 7.59
N ILE A 182 12.04 -10.14 6.28
CA ILE A 182 11.52 -11.18 5.36
C ILE A 182 11.90 -12.56 5.89
N ARG A 183 13.17 -12.78 6.19
CA ARG A 183 13.66 -14.07 6.71
C ARG A 183 13.01 -14.43 8.05
N MET A 184 12.94 -13.47 8.98
CA MET A 184 12.32 -13.67 10.30
C MET A 184 10.86 -14.12 10.18
N MET A 185 10.06 -13.40 9.37
CA MET A 185 8.65 -13.72 9.19
C MET A 185 8.45 -15.08 8.53
N ALA A 186 9.23 -15.40 7.51
CA ALA A 186 9.15 -16.69 6.85
C ALA A 186 9.54 -17.84 7.79
N ALA A 187 10.61 -17.68 8.59
CA ALA A 187 11.11 -18.74 9.47
C ALA A 187 10.22 -19.00 10.69
N ASN A 188 9.55 -17.97 11.23
CA ASN A 188 8.77 -18.10 12.45
C ASN A 188 7.27 -18.29 12.20
N GLU A 189 6.73 -17.66 11.14
CA GLU A 189 5.29 -17.61 10.89
C GLU A 189 4.86 -18.26 9.57
N GLY A 190 5.82 -18.63 8.70
CA GLY A 190 5.52 -19.16 7.37
C GLY A 190 4.88 -18.13 6.43
N LEU A 191 5.01 -16.84 6.70
CA LEU A 191 4.49 -15.75 5.89
C LEU A 191 5.59 -15.11 5.06
N PHE A 192 5.29 -14.82 3.78
CA PHE A 192 6.27 -14.32 2.83
C PHE A 192 6.07 -12.84 2.54
N LEU A 193 6.93 -12.00 3.10
CA LEU A 193 6.98 -10.57 2.83
C LEU A 193 7.73 -10.29 1.53
N ASP A 194 7.51 -9.11 0.94
CA ASP A 194 8.23 -8.63 -0.23
C ASP A 194 9.32 -7.60 0.13
N PRO A 195 10.35 -7.43 -0.70
CA PRO A 195 11.47 -6.53 -0.38
C PRO A 195 11.15 -5.04 -0.59
N VAL A 196 10.03 -4.70 -1.26
CA VAL A 196 9.67 -3.31 -1.60
C VAL A 196 8.83 -2.67 -0.50
N TYR A 197 7.78 -3.36 -0.06
CA TYR A 197 6.77 -2.83 0.85
C TYR A 197 6.79 -3.53 2.21
N THR A 198 6.31 -4.77 2.25
CA THR A 198 5.98 -5.42 3.52
C THR A 198 7.21 -5.81 4.33
N GLY A 199 8.33 -6.15 3.71
CA GLY A 199 9.58 -6.41 4.42
C GLY A 199 10.14 -5.17 5.09
N LYS A 200 10.18 -4.02 4.39
CA LYS A 200 10.62 -2.75 4.97
C LYS A 200 9.67 -2.27 6.08
N ALA A 201 8.36 -2.37 5.84
CA ALA A 201 7.38 -1.99 6.83
C ALA A 201 7.48 -2.87 8.09
N PHE A 202 7.62 -4.19 7.96
CA PHE A 202 7.78 -5.05 9.13
C PHE A 202 9.10 -4.81 9.87
N ALA A 203 10.18 -4.48 9.16
CA ALA A 203 11.42 -4.03 9.78
C ALA A 203 11.21 -2.76 10.62
N GLY A 204 10.35 -1.84 10.15
CA GLY A 204 9.95 -0.64 10.89
C GLY A 204 9.20 -0.96 12.18
N LEU A 205 8.27 -1.92 12.14
CA LEU A 205 7.59 -2.39 13.34
C LEU A 205 8.58 -3.00 14.35
N ILE A 206 9.51 -3.83 13.89
CA ILE A 206 10.57 -4.40 14.76
C ILE A 206 11.42 -3.29 15.37
N LYS A 207 11.80 -2.28 14.59
CA LYS A 207 12.55 -1.10 15.07
C LYS A 207 11.79 -0.39 16.18
N LEU A 208 10.53 -0.05 15.96
CA LEU A 208 9.69 0.61 16.95
C LEU A 208 9.55 -0.20 18.26
N ALA A 209 9.40 -1.53 18.14
CA ALA A 209 9.35 -2.40 19.32
C ALA A 209 10.68 -2.38 20.11
N ARG A 210 11.82 -2.43 19.41
CA ARG A 210 13.16 -2.38 20.04
C ARG A 210 13.45 -1.01 20.67
N GLU A 211 12.91 0.06 20.13
CA GLU A 211 13.03 1.42 20.66
C GLU A 211 12.08 1.69 21.83
N GLY A 212 11.25 0.72 22.22
CA GLY A 212 10.31 0.83 23.34
C GLY A 212 9.07 1.69 23.03
N LYS A 213 8.71 1.83 21.75
CA LYS A 213 7.49 2.55 21.34
C LYS A 213 6.24 1.87 21.91
N PHE A 214 6.25 0.55 21.97
CA PHE A 214 5.15 -0.27 22.47
C PHE A 214 5.46 -0.74 23.90
N LYS A 215 4.45 -0.71 24.76
CA LYS A 215 4.52 -1.30 26.10
C LYS A 215 4.33 -2.83 26.01
N SER A 216 4.70 -3.54 27.07
CA SER A 216 4.57 -5.01 27.12
C SER A 216 3.14 -5.54 27.06
N ASP A 217 2.16 -4.70 27.40
CA ASP A 217 0.73 -5.00 27.42
C ASP A 217 -0.04 -4.38 26.23
N ASP A 218 0.64 -3.65 25.34
CA ASP A 218 0.03 -3.12 24.13
C ASP A 218 -0.24 -4.24 23.11
N ASN A 219 -1.43 -4.24 22.52
CA ASN A 219 -1.78 -5.06 21.39
C ASN A 219 -1.46 -4.34 20.08
N VAL A 220 -0.55 -4.89 19.31
CA VAL A 220 -0.07 -4.30 18.04
C VAL A 220 -0.48 -5.16 16.86
N LEU A 221 -1.27 -4.60 15.96
CA LEU A 221 -1.65 -5.23 14.70
C LEU A 221 -0.72 -4.78 13.58
N TYR A 222 -0.11 -5.72 12.87
CA TYR A 222 0.56 -5.46 11.61
C TYR A 222 -0.36 -5.84 10.45
N LEU A 223 -0.74 -4.86 9.63
CA LEU A 223 -1.56 -5.09 8.45
C LEU A 223 -0.68 -5.61 7.31
N TYR A 224 -0.70 -6.92 7.11
CA TYR A 224 -0.03 -7.59 6.00
C TYR A 224 -0.87 -7.51 4.72
N SER A 225 -0.52 -6.58 3.84
CA SER A 225 -1.26 -6.32 2.58
C SER A 225 -0.84 -7.20 1.39
N GLY A 226 -0.05 -8.26 1.64
CA GLY A 226 0.41 -9.17 0.59
C GLY A 226 1.82 -8.84 0.09
N GLY A 227 2.06 -9.01 -1.22
CA GLY A 227 3.34 -8.65 -1.86
C GLY A 227 4.23 -9.84 -2.21
N ALA A 228 3.86 -11.08 -1.87
CA ALA A 228 4.70 -12.28 -2.12
C ALA A 228 5.22 -12.38 -3.56
N GLY A 229 4.46 -11.91 -4.56
CA GLY A 229 4.92 -11.85 -5.94
C GLY A 229 6.18 -11.00 -6.13
N GLY A 230 6.36 -9.95 -5.33
CA GLY A 230 7.55 -9.09 -5.35
C GLY A 230 8.83 -9.81 -4.93
N LEU A 231 8.72 -10.81 -4.05
CA LEU A 231 9.86 -11.60 -3.58
C LEU A 231 10.55 -12.38 -4.72
N PHE A 232 9.81 -12.74 -5.76
CA PHE A 232 10.33 -13.47 -6.93
C PHE A 232 10.77 -12.54 -8.07
N ALA A 233 10.80 -11.25 -7.85
CA ALA A 233 11.13 -10.25 -8.88
C ALA A 233 12.44 -9.52 -8.63
N ILE A 234 12.87 -9.43 -7.39
CA ILE A 234 14.05 -8.67 -6.95
C ILE A 234 14.97 -9.62 -6.19
N ASP A 235 16.24 -9.63 -6.58
CA ASP A 235 17.23 -10.40 -5.84
C ASP A 235 17.45 -9.77 -4.45
N VAL A 236 17.29 -10.59 -3.42
CA VAL A 236 17.49 -10.21 -2.03
C VAL A 236 18.58 -11.07 -1.40
N ASP A 237 19.46 -10.43 -0.64
CA ASP A 237 20.42 -11.15 0.20
C ASP A 237 19.69 -11.58 1.48
N LEU A 238 19.43 -12.86 1.60
CA LEU A 238 18.77 -13.45 2.75
C LEU A 238 19.74 -14.13 3.74
N GLY A 239 21.06 -14.02 3.48
CA GLY A 239 22.12 -14.59 4.30
C GLY A 239 22.41 -16.07 4.04
#